data_c3a958bec9459fbe5f2251a4e649d555
#
_entry.id   c3a958bec9459fbe5f2251a4e649d555
#
_cell.length_a   1.000
_cell.length_b   1.000
_cell.length_c   1.000
_cell.angle_alpha   90.00
_cell.angle_beta   90.00
_cell.angle_gamma   90.00
#
_symmetry.space_group_name_H-M   'P 1'
#
loop_
_entity.id
_entity.type
_entity.pdbx_description
1 polymer ?
#
loop_
_entity_poly.entity_id
_entity_poly.type
_entity_poly.pdbx_seq_one_letter_code
_entity_poly.pdbx_strand_id
1 'polypeptide(L)'
;GKHLFVEKPVAPSFLQAQEMAHVAAAGGLSAVGGHNRRFYPSLLRVRAAAGTAGWRYAEAVFHKPEAGKSPPFGARTWLSANGIHALDALLYLMGGLPERVTAMAAPPGATQADTFAALLAWRDGRQGIFLCDNAAGARREEYAFHAVGESYTVTDAGLTIARGETRENEALPAIGAGLLPEHEAFLQAIASGAQAPHSIGALAPSLFMCELIESGYCGAVRLPDAQHSSGPAPGATPVLRAPAQPAARSILVAQPAALQQALSRRLPGWRLVSVAEVVAGAAARPDIEAALLGRGAQPLAPEILAKLPNLAIVGVAGLSLAAYAPAALLARNVALVNASEAYAQSLAEFALALAILARRRGFTSHEAMRRGGWGTAAPVPGLRGGLRRAARKLRPLASGGLESRLRRLWRAAQPLLGTEAPAPQARLLQGASIGLIGWGASARAFAARLTQAQARVLVYTEHATEAELRAAGAVPGALGEVLAADIVSLHRGLTAATRHFLGAAELARLRPGAVLINVARGALIEPEALLARLRRGDVFACLDTFEAEPLAPNDPLRALPNVFLTSHVGGGSADMHAAAADEVVAKVAAYLRGEPVETLSAERLASMT
;
A
#
# COMPACT_ATOMS: atom_id res chain seq x y z
N GLY A 1 -23.75 -16.94 -16.34
CA GLY A 1 -22.53 -16.15 -16.49
C GLY A 1 -22.60 -15.21 -17.69
N LYS A 2 -21.69 -14.26 -17.74
CA LYS A 2 -21.53 -13.34 -18.86
C LYS A 2 -20.09 -13.41 -19.35
N HIS A 3 -19.89 -13.33 -20.69
CA HIS A 3 -18.57 -13.12 -21.26
C HIS A 3 -18.01 -11.77 -20.83
N LEU A 4 -16.69 -11.64 -20.74
CA LEU A 4 -16.02 -10.49 -20.14
C LEU A 4 -14.93 -9.94 -21.08
N PHE A 5 -14.97 -8.64 -21.34
CA PHE A 5 -13.89 -7.87 -21.93
C PHE A 5 -13.38 -6.89 -20.87
N VAL A 6 -12.09 -6.95 -20.53
CA VAL A 6 -11.46 -6.12 -19.49
C VAL A 6 -10.39 -5.25 -20.14
N GLU A 7 -10.44 -3.95 -19.90
CA GLU A 7 -9.33 -3.08 -20.23
C GLU A 7 -8.07 -3.42 -19.40
N LYS A 8 -6.92 -3.06 -19.95
CA LYS A 8 -5.62 -3.29 -19.28
C LYS A 8 -5.43 -2.36 -18.06
N PRO A 9 -4.76 -2.82 -17.01
CA PRO A 9 -4.31 -4.20 -16.82
C PRO A 9 -5.51 -5.11 -16.55
N VAL A 10 -5.47 -6.32 -17.10
CA VAL A 10 -6.58 -7.28 -16.96
C VAL A 10 -6.85 -7.72 -15.51
N ALA A 11 -5.85 -7.57 -14.65
CA ALA A 11 -5.91 -7.79 -13.21
C ALA A 11 -4.75 -7.04 -12.54
N PRO A 12 -4.83 -6.76 -11.23
CA PRO A 12 -3.74 -6.16 -10.47
C PRO A 12 -2.49 -7.05 -10.34
N SER A 13 -2.63 -8.38 -10.47
CA SER A 13 -1.52 -9.32 -10.37
C SER A 13 -1.69 -10.54 -11.27
N PHE A 14 -0.57 -11.24 -11.55
CA PHE A 14 -0.55 -12.50 -12.28
C PHE A 14 -1.51 -13.55 -11.69
N LEU A 15 -1.49 -13.74 -10.37
CA LEU A 15 -2.34 -14.74 -9.71
C LEU A 15 -3.83 -14.43 -9.87
N GLN A 16 -4.22 -13.16 -9.76
CA GLN A 16 -5.60 -12.75 -9.99
C GLN A 16 -6.02 -12.94 -11.44
N ALA A 17 -5.13 -12.68 -12.40
CA ALA A 17 -5.39 -12.96 -13.81
C ALA A 17 -5.60 -14.46 -14.06
N GLN A 18 -4.79 -15.32 -13.41
CA GLN A 18 -4.96 -16.78 -13.48
C GLN A 18 -6.30 -17.24 -12.87
N GLU A 19 -6.67 -16.70 -11.72
CA GLU A 19 -7.95 -17.01 -11.07
C GLU A 19 -9.13 -16.61 -11.95
N MET A 20 -9.11 -15.39 -12.52
CA MET A 20 -10.13 -14.93 -13.46
C MET A 20 -10.22 -15.84 -14.68
N ALA A 21 -9.08 -16.25 -15.26
CA ALA A 21 -9.03 -17.17 -16.39
C ALA A 21 -9.62 -18.53 -16.04
N HIS A 22 -9.32 -19.04 -14.84
CA HIS A 22 -9.83 -20.32 -14.36
C HIS A 22 -11.36 -20.29 -14.16
N VAL A 23 -11.87 -19.26 -13.48
CA VAL A 23 -13.31 -19.09 -13.24
C VAL A 23 -14.08 -18.96 -14.56
N ALA A 24 -13.51 -18.20 -15.52
CA ALA A 24 -14.13 -18.07 -16.84
C ALA A 24 -14.15 -19.40 -17.59
N ALA A 25 -13.04 -20.14 -17.61
CA ALA A 25 -12.96 -21.45 -18.26
C ALA A 25 -13.90 -22.48 -17.63
N ALA A 26 -13.98 -22.54 -16.30
CA ALA A 26 -14.88 -23.42 -15.58
C ALA A 26 -16.37 -23.11 -15.87
N GLY A 27 -16.68 -21.84 -16.15
CA GLY A 27 -18.03 -21.38 -16.52
C GLY A 27 -18.33 -21.48 -18.02
N GLY A 28 -17.42 -21.95 -18.86
CA GLY A 28 -17.56 -21.95 -20.32
C GLY A 28 -17.68 -20.54 -20.93
N LEU A 29 -17.02 -19.56 -20.29
CA LEU A 29 -17.12 -18.15 -20.66
C LEU A 29 -15.82 -17.65 -21.31
N SER A 30 -15.95 -16.79 -22.32
CA SER A 30 -14.83 -16.06 -22.87
C SER A 30 -14.53 -14.85 -22.00
N ALA A 31 -13.29 -14.78 -21.47
CA ALA A 31 -12.79 -13.63 -20.73
C ALA A 31 -11.48 -13.18 -21.40
N VAL A 32 -11.45 -11.94 -21.90
CA VAL A 32 -10.36 -11.38 -22.69
C VAL A 32 -9.91 -10.04 -22.13
N GLY A 33 -8.70 -9.63 -22.50
CA GLY A 33 -8.12 -8.35 -22.09
C GLY A 33 -7.77 -7.45 -23.24
N GLY A 34 -7.81 -6.13 -23.03
CA GLY A 34 -7.52 -5.09 -23.99
C GLY A 34 -6.02 -4.98 -24.32
N HIS A 35 -5.47 -5.94 -25.05
CA HIS A 35 -4.08 -5.97 -25.51
C HIS A 35 -4.00 -5.86 -27.04
N ASN A 36 -4.44 -4.74 -27.57
CA ASN A 36 -4.65 -4.48 -29.01
C ASN A 36 -3.37 -4.58 -29.88
N ARG A 37 -2.16 -4.54 -29.27
CA ARG A 37 -0.89 -4.70 -29.99
C ARG A 37 -0.78 -6.07 -30.67
N ARG A 38 -1.37 -7.11 -30.10
CA ARG A 38 -1.43 -8.45 -30.74
C ARG A 38 -2.16 -8.45 -32.08
N PHE A 39 -2.94 -7.40 -32.37
CA PHE A 39 -3.78 -7.24 -33.56
C PHE A 39 -3.28 -6.13 -34.48
N TYR A 40 -2.13 -5.51 -34.21
CA TYR A 40 -1.55 -4.52 -35.12
C TYR A 40 -1.14 -5.19 -36.46
N PRO A 41 -1.58 -4.68 -37.60
CA PRO A 41 -1.24 -5.27 -38.91
C PRO A 41 0.26 -5.44 -39.13
N SER A 42 1.07 -4.47 -38.68
CA SER A 42 2.53 -4.53 -38.75
C SER A 42 3.11 -5.67 -37.87
N LEU A 43 2.63 -5.86 -36.65
CA LEU A 43 3.09 -6.93 -35.76
C LEU A 43 2.57 -8.31 -36.20
N LEU A 44 1.38 -8.39 -36.78
CA LEU A 44 0.87 -9.61 -37.43
C LEU A 44 1.71 -10.00 -38.66
N ARG A 45 2.17 -9.01 -39.42
CA ARG A 45 3.07 -9.22 -40.55
C ARG A 45 4.44 -9.76 -40.13
N VAL A 46 5.00 -9.19 -39.03
CA VAL A 46 6.21 -9.69 -38.37
C VAL A 46 6.01 -11.12 -37.88
N ARG A 47 4.88 -11.41 -37.25
CA ARG A 47 4.55 -12.75 -36.76
C ARG A 47 4.45 -13.79 -37.89
N ALA A 48 3.86 -13.42 -39.00
CA ALA A 48 3.79 -14.29 -40.17
C ALA A 48 5.19 -14.64 -40.72
N ALA A 49 6.13 -13.70 -40.63
CA ALA A 49 7.52 -13.93 -41.06
C ALA A 49 8.31 -14.79 -40.04
N ALA A 50 7.93 -14.82 -38.76
CA ALA A 50 8.65 -15.53 -37.71
C ALA A 50 8.84 -17.03 -37.97
N GLY A 51 7.85 -17.68 -38.60
CA GLY A 51 7.90 -19.12 -38.92
C GLY A 51 8.97 -19.50 -39.92
N THR A 52 9.44 -18.55 -40.74
CA THR A 52 10.44 -18.74 -41.79
C THR A 52 11.79 -18.10 -41.48
N ALA A 53 11.78 -16.97 -40.77
CA ALA A 53 12.98 -16.17 -40.53
C ALA A 53 13.78 -16.63 -39.30
N GLY A 54 13.15 -17.20 -38.30
CA GLY A 54 13.81 -17.63 -37.05
C GLY A 54 14.47 -16.50 -36.28
N TRP A 55 13.71 -15.80 -35.45
CA TRP A 55 14.24 -14.67 -34.66
C TRP A 55 15.43 -15.08 -33.79
N ARG A 56 16.47 -14.29 -33.79
CA ARG A 56 17.64 -14.44 -32.91
C ARG A 56 17.65 -13.40 -31.78
N TYR A 57 17.17 -12.21 -32.11
CA TYR A 57 17.17 -11.07 -31.21
C TYR A 57 15.95 -10.19 -31.46
N ALA A 58 15.40 -9.59 -30.41
CA ALA A 58 14.29 -8.66 -30.52
C ALA A 58 14.40 -7.52 -29.50
N GLU A 59 13.87 -6.35 -29.88
CA GLU A 59 13.77 -5.19 -29.03
C GLU A 59 12.33 -4.68 -28.98
N ALA A 60 11.93 -4.17 -27.80
CA ALA A 60 10.74 -3.37 -27.64
C ALA A 60 11.05 -2.14 -26.81
N VAL A 61 10.76 -0.97 -27.36
CA VAL A 61 10.94 0.32 -26.70
C VAL A 61 9.59 1.01 -26.57
N PHE A 62 9.23 1.41 -25.36
CA PHE A 62 7.98 2.10 -25.11
C PHE A 62 8.21 3.30 -24.17
N HIS A 63 8.24 4.48 -24.76
CA HIS A 63 8.33 5.75 -24.04
C HIS A 63 7.02 6.50 -24.17
N LYS A 64 6.50 7.03 -23.06
CA LYS A 64 5.29 7.84 -23.05
C LYS A 64 5.40 8.88 -21.96
N PRO A 65 5.48 10.19 -22.28
CA PRO A 65 5.69 11.26 -21.30
C PRO A 65 4.48 11.41 -20.37
N GLU A 66 4.51 10.70 -19.24
CA GLU A 66 3.48 10.68 -18.20
C GLU A 66 4.08 10.77 -16.79
N ALA A 67 5.29 11.30 -16.67
CA ALA A 67 5.96 11.46 -15.37
C ALA A 67 5.06 12.20 -14.36
N GLY A 68 5.02 11.69 -13.14
CA GLY A 68 4.21 12.25 -12.07
C GLY A 68 2.71 11.93 -12.12
N LYS A 69 2.24 11.21 -13.12
CA LYS A 69 0.85 10.70 -13.13
C LYS A 69 0.77 9.41 -12.34
N SER A 70 -0.20 9.30 -11.44
CA SER A 70 -0.52 8.04 -10.78
C SER A 70 -0.96 6.99 -11.82
N PRO A 71 -0.59 5.71 -11.61
CA PRO A 71 -1.11 4.63 -12.43
C PRO A 71 -2.65 4.63 -12.44
N PRO A 72 -3.29 4.24 -13.54
CA PRO A 72 -4.74 4.08 -13.58
C PRO A 72 -5.23 3.09 -12.51
N PHE A 73 -6.49 3.22 -12.12
CA PHE A 73 -7.11 2.35 -11.13
C PHE A 73 -6.90 0.85 -11.44
N GLY A 74 -6.41 0.10 -10.46
CA GLY A 74 -6.11 -1.33 -10.58
C GLY A 74 -4.71 -1.67 -11.08
N ALA A 75 -3.93 -0.71 -11.58
CA ALA A 75 -2.53 -0.93 -11.95
C ALA A 75 -1.60 -0.71 -10.75
N ARG A 76 -0.59 -1.57 -10.59
CA ARG A 76 0.42 -1.44 -9.52
C ARG A 76 1.44 -0.36 -9.83
N THR A 77 1.86 -0.29 -11.08
CA THR A 77 2.86 0.67 -11.56
C THR A 77 2.45 1.18 -12.95
N TRP A 78 3.20 2.17 -13.43
CA TRP A 78 3.05 2.65 -14.79
C TRP A 78 3.44 1.56 -15.83
N LEU A 79 4.39 0.67 -15.51
CA LEU A 79 4.75 -0.47 -16.37
C LEU A 79 3.54 -1.39 -16.58
N SER A 80 2.91 -1.85 -15.51
CA SER A 80 1.73 -2.72 -15.59
C SER A 80 0.51 -2.02 -16.20
N ALA A 81 0.44 -0.67 -16.14
CA ALA A 81 -0.64 0.11 -16.73
C ALA A 81 -0.46 0.39 -18.23
N ASN A 82 0.74 0.69 -18.69
CA ASN A 82 1.01 1.18 -20.03
C ASN A 82 2.10 0.39 -20.76
N GLY A 83 3.25 0.19 -20.13
CA GLY A 83 4.39 -0.53 -20.71
C GLY A 83 4.11 -2.00 -21.01
N ILE A 84 3.15 -2.59 -20.31
CA ILE A 84 2.70 -3.97 -20.51
C ILE A 84 2.31 -4.26 -21.97
N HIS A 85 1.77 -3.29 -22.69
CA HIS A 85 1.43 -3.47 -24.10
C HIS A 85 2.63 -3.84 -24.96
N ALA A 86 3.76 -3.15 -24.77
CA ALA A 86 4.97 -3.40 -25.55
C ALA A 86 5.66 -4.69 -25.08
N LEU A 87 5.66 -4.95 -23.78
CA LEU A 87 6.18 -6.19 -23.24
C LEU A 87 5.37 -7.40 -23.71
N ASP A 88 4.05 -7.31 -23.70
CA ASP A 88 3.15 -8.36 -24.19
C ASP A 88 3.36 -8.65 -25.67
N ALA A 89 3.47 -7.61 -26.51
CA ALA A 89 3.75 -7.77 -27.92
C ALA A 89 5.10 -8.47 -28.16
N LEU A 90 6.14 -8.09 -27.43
CA LEU A 90 7.46 -8.72 -27.51
C LEU A 90 7.39 -10.21 -27.14
N LEU A 91 6.79 -10.54 -26.01
CA LEU A 91 6.65 -11.93 -25.54
C LEU A 91 5.81 -12.77 -26.51
N TYR A 92 4.72 -12.21 -27.01
CA TYR A 92 3.82 -12.87 -27.95
C TYR A 92 4.52 -13.20 -29.26
N LEU A 93 5.35 -12.30 -29.81
CA LEU A 93 6.08 -12.49 -31.05
C LEU A 93 7.32 -13.39 -30.89
N MET A 94 7.91 -13.38 -29.70
CA MET A 94 9.03 -14.26 -29.36
C MET A 94 8.58 -15.66 -28.91
N GLY A 95 7.28 -15.93 -28.89
CA GLY A 95 6.73 -17.27 -28.62
C GLY A 95 6.62 -17.64 -27.16
N GLY A 96 6.49 -16.66 -26.24
CA GLY A 96 6.22 -16.87 -24.84
C GLY A 96 7.30 -16.35 -23.89
N LEU A 97 7.30 -16.84 -22.66
CA LEU A 97 8.21 -16.38 -21.61
C LEU A 97 9.67 -16.74 -21.89
N PRO A 98 10.62 -15.86 -21.55
CA PRO A 98 12.04 -16.18 -21.54
C PRO A 98 12.36 -17.18 -20.42
N GLU A 99 13.48 -17.89 -20.53
CA GLU A 99 14.01 -18.73 -19.46
C GLU A 99 14.68 -17.92 -18.35
N ARG A 100 15.28 -16.79 -18.71
CA ARG A 100 15.97 -15.90 -17.77
C ARG A 100 15.63 -14.43 -18.08
N VAL A 101 15.61 -13.64 -17.02
CA VAL A 101 15.49 -12.18 -17.09
C VAL A 101 16.55 -11.52 -16.20
N THR A 102 17.09 -10.39 -16.67
CA THR A 102 17.87 -9.46 -15.88
C THR A 102 17.17 -8.12 -15.99
N ALA A 103 16.52 -7.69 -14.93
CA ALA A 103 15.69 -6.50 -14.92
C ALA A 103 16.27 -5.39 -14.05
N MET A 104 15.97 -4.16 -14.44
CA MET A 104 16.30 -2.94 -13.69
C MET A 104 15.07 -2.03 -13.67
N ALA A 105 14.74 -1.52 -12.50
CA ALA A 105 13.76 -0.47 -12.30
C ALA A 105 14.42 0.71 -11.59
N ALA A 106 14.17 1.93 -12.01
CA ALA A 106 14.77 3.11 -11.39
C ALA A 106 13.67 4.03 -10.80
N PRO A 107 13.70 4.28 -9.47
CA PRO A 107 14.53 3.61 -8.46
C PRO A 107 14.05 2.18 -8.15
N PRO A 108 14.96 1.27 -7.76
CA PRO A 108 14.60 -0.13 -7.50
C PRO A 108 13.53 -0.26 -6.40
N GLY A 109 12.48 -1.06 -6.65
CA GLY A 109 11.42 -1.33 -5.69
C GLY A 109 10.47 -0.17 -5.39
N ALA A 110 10.57 0.96 -6.08
CA ALA A 110 9.66 2.08 -5.91
C ALA A 110 8.35 1.85 -6.67
N THR A 111 7.22 2.14 -6.03
CA THR A 111 5.90 2.18 -6.68
C THR A 111 5.78 3.27 -7.75
N GLN A 112 6.76 4.18 -7.81
CA GLN A 112 6.88 5.29 -8.75
C GLN A 112 8.16 5.20 -9.59
N ALA A 113 8.65 3.98 -9.90
CA ALA A 113 9.72 3.84 -10.86
C ALA A 113 9.25 4.35 -12.23
N ASP A 114 10.07 5.19 -12.84
CA ASP A 114 9.75 5.87 -14.08
C ASP A 114 10.39 5.17 -15.30
N THR A 115 11.48 4.44 -15.08
CA THR A 115 12.25 3.76 -16.10
C THR A 115 12.43 2.29 -15.77
N PHE A 116 12.19 1.44 -16.75
CA PHE A 116 12.32 -0.01 -16.65
C PHE A 116 13.13 -0.55 -17.82
N ALA A 117 14.07 -1.45 -17.54
CA ALA A 117 14.86 -2.14 -18.53
C ALA A 117 14.93 -3.64 -18.21
N ALA A 118 14.91 -4.48 -19.22
CA ALA A 118 15.09 -5.91 -19.05
C ALA A 118 15.85 -6.54 -20.22
N LEU A 119 16.81 -7.41 -19.89
CA LEU A 119 17.43 -8.35 -20.80
C LEU A 119 16.72 -9.70 -20.66
N LEU A 120 16.29 -10.27 -21.75
CA LEU A 120 15.49 -11.49 -21.82
C LEU A 120 16.28 -12.55 -22.58
N ALA A 121 16.33 -13.78 -22.08
CA ALA A 121 17.00 -14.89 -22.74
C ALA A 121 16.09 -16.12 -22.78
N TRP A 122 15.88 -16.68 -23.96
CA TRP A 122 15.11 -17.92 -24.18
C TRP A 122 16.03 -19.13 -24.20
N ARG A 123 15.46 -20.30 -23.90
CA ARG A 123 16.20 -21.58 -23.83
C ARG A 123 16.91 -21.96 -25.14
N ASP A 124 16.37 -21.56 -26.26
CA ASP A 124 16.90 -21.81 -27.60
C ASP A 124 17.98 -20.82 -28.05
N GLY A 125 18.46 -19.97 -27.15
CA GLY A 125 19.52 -18.98 -27.38
C GLY A 125 19.03 -17.64 -27.93
N ARG A 126 17.73 -17.46 -28.18
CA ARG A 126 17.18 -16.15 -28.54
C ARG A 126 17.33 -15.17 -27.39
N GLN A 127 17.47 -13.90 -27.74
CA GLN A 127 17.64 -12.81 -26.77
C GLN A 127 16.64 -11.68 -27.06
N GLY A 128 16.37 -10.85 -26.05
CA GLY A 128 15.54 -9.67 -26.20
C GLY A 128 15.91 -8.56 -25.23
N ILE A 129 15.61 -7.34 -25.66
CA ILE A 129 15.69 -6.14 -24.82
C ILE A 129 14.31 -5.51 -24.72
N PHE A 130 13.93 -5.14 -23.52
CA PHE A 130 12.74 -4.34 -23.25
C PHE A 130 13.17 -3.06 -22.53
N LEU A 131 12.75 -1.90 -23.06
CA LEU A 131 12.97 -0.58 -22.46
C LEU A 131 11.65 0.17 -22.37
N CYS A 132 11.38 0.73 -21.19
CA CYS A 132 10.14 1.42 -20.92
C CYS A 132 10.41 2.64 -20.03
N ASP A 133 9.94 3.83 -20.43
CA ASP A 133 10.22 5.08 -19.74
C ASP A 133 9.02 6.03 -19.83
N ASN A 134 8.50 6.48 -18.66
CA ASN A 134 7.42 7.47 -18.60
C ASN A 134 7.93 8.90 -18.38
N ALA A 135 9.21 9.08 -18.07
CA ALA A 135 9.85 10.38 -17.91
C ALA A 135 10.50 10.89 -19.22
N ALA A 136 10.42 10.12 -20.29
CA ALA A 136 10.96 10.49 -21.61
C ALA A 136 10.35 11.79 -22.14
N GLY A 137 11.14 12.58 -22.83
CA GLY A 137 10.70 13.86 -23.40
C GLY A 137 9.71 13.75 -24.58
N ALA A 138 9.60 12.56 -25.19
CA ALA A 138 8.69 12.30 -26.32
C ALA A 138 8.16 10.86 -26.29
N ARG A 139 6.98 10.66 -26.92
CA ARG A 139 6.44 9.33 -27.15
C ARG A 139 7.31 8.59 -28.17
N ARG A 140 7.65 7.34 -27.87
CA ARG A 140 8.30 6.39 -28.77
C ARG A 140 7.73 5.01 -28.52
N GLU A 141 7.22 4.38 -29.57
CA GLU A 141 6.81 2.98 -29.54
C GLU A 141 7.47 2.30 -30.76
N GLU A 142 8.37 1.37 -30.49
CA GLU A 142 9.19 0.73 -31.53
C GLU A 142 9.45 -0.73 -31.17
N TYR A 143 9.39 -1.58 -32.16
CA TYR A 143 9.70 -3.00 -32.06
C TYR A 143 10.68 -3.37 -33.17
N ALA A 144 11.77 -4.04 -32.83
CA ALA A 144 12.69 -4.56 -33.82
C ALA A 144 12.91 -6.07 -33.62
N PHE A 145 12.91 -6.81 -34.72
CA PHE A 145 13.09 -8.26 -34.74
C PHE A 145 14.16 -8.61 -35.77
N HIS A 146 15.16 -9.36 -35.35
CA HIS A 146 16.34 -9.67 -36.13
C HIS A 146 16.49 -11.17 -36.33
N ALA A 147 16.56 -11.57 -37.58
CA ALA A 147 16.93 -12.91 -38.05
C ALA A 147 18.27 -12.87 -38.78
N VAL A 148 18.72 -13.99 -39.28
CA VAL A 148 19.93 -14.03 -40.13
C VAL A 148 19.68 -13.34 -41.45
N GLY A 149 20.34 -12.21 -41.69
CA GLY A 149 20.24 -11.45 -42.94
C GLY A 149 19.00 -10.57 -43.08
N GLU A 150 18.08 -10.59 -42.13
CA GLU A 150 16.84 -9.80 -42.17
C GLU A 150 16.57 -9.10 -40.85
N SER A 151 16.03 -7.89 -40.92
CA SER A 151 15.54 -7.13 -39.79
C SER A 151 14.19 -6.50 -40.07
N TYR A 152 13.30 -6.55 -39.12
CA TYR A 152 11.95 -6.00 -39.17
C TYR A 152 11.80 -4.95 -38.08
N THR A 153 11.57 -3.70 -38.48
CA THR A 153 11.38 -2.59 -37.51
C THR A 153 9.97 -2.01 -37.66
N VAL A 154 9.21 -2.04 -36.59
CA VAL A 154 7.85 -1.48 -36.49
C VAL A 154 7.90 -0.19 -35.71
N THR A 155 7.38 0.89 -36.30
CA THR A 155 7.22 2.22 -35.67
C THR A 155 5.84 2.79 -35.97
N ASP A 156 5.56 3.98 -35.53
CA ASP A 156 4.34 4.73 -35.87
C ASP A 156 4.24 5.00 -37.39
N ALA A 157 5.35 4.96 -38.14
CA ALA A 157 5.38 5.18 -39.57
C ALA A 157 5.07 3.91 -40.39
N GLY A 158 4.99 2.73 -39.75
CA GLY A 158 4.75 1.47 -40.40
C GLY A 158 5.82 0.42 -40.14
N LEU A 159 5.99 -0.51 -41.06
CA LEU A 159 6.97 -1.59 -41.02
C LEU A 159 8.10 -1.35 -42.03
N THR A 160 9.34 -1.39 -41.53
CA THR A 160 10.54 -1.42 -42.38
C THR A 160 11.15 -2.80 -42.35
N ILE A 161 11.41 -3.40 -43.53
CA ILE A 161 12.10 -4.68 -43.68
C ILE A 161 13.46 -4.39 -44.32
N ALA A 162 14.54 -4.73 -43.62
CA ALA A 162 15.92 -4.56 -44.13
C ALA A 162 16.54 -5.93 -44.45
N ARG A 163 17.12 -6.07 -45.66
CA ARG A 163 17.87 -7.24 -46.13
C ARG A 163 19.20 -6.79 -46.73
N GLY A 164 20.27 -6.93 -45.96
CA GLY A 164 21.56 -6.33 -46.33
C GLY A 164 21.45 -4.81 -46.46
N GLU A 165 21.77 -4.28 -47.65
CA GLU A 165 21.67 -2.85 -47.96
C GLU A 165 20.27 -2.41 -48.43
N THR A 166 19.37 -3.36 -48.71
CA THR A 166 18.01 -3.05 -49.19
C THR A 166 17.06 -2.78 -48.04
N ARG A 167 16.18 -1.79 -48.23
CA ARG A 167 15.12 -1.45 -47.26
C ARG A 167 13.79 -1.36 -48.00
N GLU A 168 12.82 -2.07 -47.52
CA GLU A 168 11.44 -2.05 -47.96
C GLU A 168 10.58 -1.44 -46.86
N ASN A 169 9.76 -0.45 -47.19
CA ASN A 169 8.85 0.19 -46.24
C ASN A 169 7.41 -0.14 -46.59
N GLU A 170 6.71 -0.79 -45.69
CA GLU A 170 5.28 -1.05 -45.80
C GLU A 170 4.54 -0.02 -44.94
N ALA A 171 3.75 0.86 -45.57
CA ALA A 171 2.87 1.79 -44.87
C ALA A 171 1.66 1.00 -44.35
N LEU A 172 1.74 0.54 -43.11
CA LEU A 172 0.67 -0.17 -42.45
C LEU A 172 -0.02 0.76 -41.45
N PRO A 173 -1.33 0.58 -41.20
CA PRO A 173 -2.05 1.42 -40.25
C PRO A 173 -1.38 1.45 -38.88
N ALA A 174 -1.24 2.66 -38.35
CA ALA A 174 -0.55 2.98 -37.10
C ALA A 174 -1.38 2.64 -35.82
N ILE A 175 -0.94 3.16 -34.72
CA ILE A 175 -1.54 3.05 -33.36
C ILE A 175 -3.08 3.19 -33.42
N GLY A 176 -3.78 2.21 -32.84
CA GLY A 176 -5.26 2.15 -32.82
C GLY A 176 -5.88 1.19 -33.84
N ALA A 177 -5.17 0.79 -34.89
CA ALA A 177 -5.68 -0.15 -35.91
C ALA A 177 -5.98 -1.56 -35.38
N GLY A 178 -5.45 -1.92 -34.19
CA GLY A 178 -5.71 -3.20 -33.52
C GLY A 178 -7.01 -3.27 -32.73
N LEU A 179 -7.70 -2.15 -32.48
CA LEU A 179 -8.89 -2.13 -31.61
C LEU A 179 -10.07 -2.90 -32.22
N LEU A 180 -10.42 -2.62 -33.49
CA LEU A 180 -11.54 -3.32 -34.12
C LEU A 180 -11.27 -4.83 -34.26
N PRO A 181 -10.13 -5.30 -34.81
CA PRO A 181 -9.81 -6.72 -34.89
C PRO A 181 -9.77 -7.42 -33.50
N GLU A 182 -9.37 -6.74 -32.44
CA GLU A 182 -9.41 -7.26 -31.09
C GLU A 182 -10.84 -7.57 -30.63
N HIS A 183 -11.78 -6.64 -30.86
CA HIS A 183 -13.19 -6.83 -30.51
C HIS A 183 -13.85 -7.90 -31.39
N GLU A 184 -13.51 -7.95 -32.68
CA GLU A 184 -13.98 -8.99 -33.59
C GLU A 184 -13.52 -10.37 -33.13
N ALA A 185 -12.26 -10.52 -32.72
CA ALA A 185 -11.74 -11.78 -32.20
C ALA A 185 -12.43 -12.21 -30.89
N PHE A 186 -12.84 -11.26 -30.04
CA PHE A 186 -13.65 -11.56 -28.86
C PHE A 186 -15.04 -12.07 -29.23
N LEU A 187 -15.74 -11.39 -30.13
CA LEU A 187 -17.06 -11.82 -30.57
C LEU A 187 -17.01 -13.18 -31.29
N GLN A 188 -15.98 -13.42 -32.08
CA GLN A 188 -15.78 -14.70 -32.76
C GLN A 188 -15.50 -15.83 -31.76
N ALA A 189 -14.72 -15.56 -30.70
CA ALA A 189 -14.48 -16.53 -29.62
C ALA A 189 -15.76 -16.89 -28.87
N ILE A 190 -16.65 -15.92 -28.65
CA ILE A 190 -17.98 -16.19 -28.07
C ILE A 190 -18.82 -17.06 -29.00
N ALA A 191 -18.86 -16.74 -30.28
CA ALA A 191 -19.69 -17.45 -31.27
C ALA A 191 -19.22 -18.89 -31.50
N SER A 192 -17.90 -19.12 -31.50
CA SER A 192 -17.31 -20.44 -31.79
C SER A 192 -17.04 -21.30 -30.58
N GLY A 193 -17.06 -20.72 -29.36
CA GLY A 193 -16.60 -21.37 -28.15
C GLY A 193 -15.08 -21.58 -28.09
N ALA A 194 -14.31 -21.06 -29.05
CA ALA A 194 -12.86 -21.17 -29.06
C ALA A 194 -12.20 -20.13 -28.12
N GLN A 195 -10.99 -20.43 -27.70
CA GLN A 195 -10.23 -19.49 -26.87
C GLN A 195 -9.68 -18.35 -27.73
N ALA A 196 -9.94 -17.10 -27.35
CA ALA A 196 -9.40 -15.93 -28.01
C ALA A 196 -7.87 -15.81 -27.78
N PRO A 197 -7.10 -15.29 -28.77
CA PRO A 197 -5.65 -15.12 -28.63
C PRO A 197 -5.25 -14.12 -27.54
N HIS A 198 -6.17 -13.26 -27.09
CA HIS A 198 -6.01 -12.29 -26.00
C HIS A 198 -6.86 -12.66 -24.78
N SER A 199 -7.14 -13.96 -24.58
CA SER A 199 -7.78 -14.44 -23.34
C SER A 199 -6.95 -14.03 -22.12
N ILE A 200 -7.59 -13.79 -20.97
CA ILE A 200 -6.89 -13.41 -19.74
C ILE A 200 -5.79 -14.41 -19.39
N GLY A 201 -6.03 -15.70 -19.60
CA GLY A 201 -5.01 -16.75 -19.41
C GLY A 201 -3.79 -16.60 -20.32
N ALA A 202 -4.01 -16.17 -21.58
CA ALA A 202 -2.91 -15.91 -22.53
C ALA A 202 -2.15 -14.61 -22.24
N LEU A 203 -2.74 -13.68 -21.46
CA LEU A 203 -2.14 -12.40 -21.06
C LEU A 203 -1.46 -12.45 -19.68
N ALA A 204 -1.86 -13.39 -18.83
CA ALA A 204 -1.31 -13.53 -17.48
C ALA A 204 0.23 -13.62 -17.46
N PRO A 205 0.92 -14.33 -18.37
CA PRO A 205 2.39 -14.35 -18.41
C PRO A 205 3.03 -12.96 -18.56
N SER A 206 2.39 -12.03 -19.27
CA SER A 206 2.88 -10.66 -19.45
C SER A 206 2.77 -9.85 -18.15
N LEU A 207 1.72 -10.06 -17.36
CA LEU A 207 1.62 -9.49 -16.01
C LEU A 207 2.72 -10.04 -15.09
N PHE A 208 2.99 -11.33 -15.15
CA PHE A 208 4.08 -11.95 -14.38
C PHE A 208 5.44 -11.33 -14.72
N MET A 209 5.72 -11.13 -16.00
CA MET A 209 6.95 -10.45 -16.42
C MET A 209 7.01 -8.99 -15.96
N CYS A 210 5.89 -8.26 -15.96
CA CYS A 210 5.85 -6.93 -15.34
C CYS A 210 6.23 -7.00 -13.86
N GLU A 211 5.71 -7.96 -13.09
CA GLU A 211 6.04 -8.14 -11.68
C GLU A 211 7.54 -8.41 -11.45
N LEU A 212 8.17 -9.23 -12.29
CA LEU A 212 9.60 -9.48 -12.22
C LEU A 212 10.42 -8.23 -12.56
N ILE A 213 10.04 -7.49 -13.60
CA ILE A 213 10.76 -6.29 -14.02
C ILE A 213 10.62 -5.18 -12.97
N GLU A 214 9.42 -4.96 -12.43
CA GLU A 214 9.13 -3.99 -11.38
C GLU A 214 9.96 -4.24 -10.11
N SER A 215 10.22 -5.50 -9.80
CA SER A 215 11.05 -5.89 -8.64
C SER A 215 12.55 -5.83 -8.88
N GLY A 216 13.00 -5.53 -10.10
CA GLY A 216 14.43 -5.60 -10.48
C GLY A 216 14.99 -7.02 -10.46
N TYR A 217 14.17 -8.02 -10.73
CA TYR A 217 14.55 -9.42 -10.62
C TYR A 217 15.63 -9.83 -11.63
N CYS A 218 16.60 -10.60 -11.16
CA CYS A 218 17.67 -11.20 -11.98
C CYS A 218 17.73 -12.71 -11.72
N GLY A 219 17.31 -13.51 -12.70
CA GLY A 219 17.31 -14.97 -12.50
C GLY A 219 16.48 -15.75 -13.53
N ALA A 220 16.24 -17.03 -13.21
CA ALA A 220 15.41 -17.90 -14.02
C ALA A 220 13.93 -17.54 -13.89
N VAL A 221 13.24 -17.43 -15.01
CA VAL A 221 11.79 -17.18 -15.07
C VAL A 221 11.05 -18.51 -14.89
N ARG A 222 10.28 -18.61 -13.81
CA ARG A 222 9.43 -19.75 -13.52
C ARG A 222 8.05 -19.25 -13.14
N LEU A 223 7.05 -19.64 -13.92
CA LEU A 223 5.65 -19.36 -13.53
C LEU A 223 5.38 -20.06 -12.20
N PRO A 224 4.71 -19.41 -11.26
CA PRO A 224 4.15 -20.08 -10.10
C PRO A 224 3.20 -21.21 -10.58
N ASP A 225 3.40 -22.42 -10.08
CA ASP A 225 2.56 -23.57 -10.46
C ASP A 225 1.10 -23.26 -10.11
N ALA A 226 0.24 -23.38 -11.10
CA ALA A 226 -1.20 -23.38 -10.89
C ALA A 226 -1.59 -24.68 -10.18
N GLN A 227 -1.73 -24.64 -8.86
CA GLN A 227 -2.33 -25.77 -8.14
C GLN A 227 -3.82 -25.86 -8.49
N HIS A 228 -4.13 -26.68 -9.49
CA HIS A 228 -5.49 -27.08 -9.80
C HIS A 228 -5.60 -28.58 -9.93
N SER A 229 -6.48 -29.13 -9.13
CA SER A 229 -6.99 -30.48 -9.17
C SER A 229 -7.33 -30.93 -10.59
N SER A 230 -6.51 -31.77 -11.19
CA SER A 230 -6.93 -32.64 -12.29
C SER A 230 -7.49 -33.92 -11.67
N GLY A 231 -8.73 -34.23 -11.99
CA GLY A 231 -9.33 -35.54 -11.76
C GLY A 231 -8.56 -36.64 -12.54
N PRO A 232 -8.72 -37.91 -12.21
CA PRO A 232 -7.83 -38.97 -12.62
C PRO A 232 -7.98 -39.32 -14.10
N ALA A 233 -6.87 -39.37 -14.85
CA ALA A 233 -6.77 -40.05 -16.13
C ALA A 233 -6.37 -41.50 -15.92
N PRO A 234 -6.94 -42.47 -16.65
CA PRO A 234 -6.67 -43.89 -16.46
C PRO A 234 -5.44 -44.37 -17.26
N GLY A 235 -4.62 -45.20 -16.64
CA GLY A 235 -3.57 -45.96 -17.35
C GLY A 235 -2.27 -46.10 -16.58
N ALA A 236 -2.17 -47.19 -15.81
CA ALA A 236 -0.99 -47.55 -15.00
C ALA A 236 0.15 -48.15 -15.83
N THR A 237 1.40 -47.89 -15.42
CA THR A 237 2.43 -48.91 -15.14
C THR A 237 3.77 -48.29 -14.68
N PRO A 238 4.77 -49.01 -14.11
CA PRO A 238 4.95 -49.09 -12.67
C PRO A 238 6.21 -48.40 -12.12
N VAL A 239 6.08 -47.94 -10.93
CA VAL A 239 7.01 -47.83 -9.78
C VAL A 239 8.51 -47.99 -10.03
N LEU A 240 9.20 -46.82 -9.95
CA LEU A 240 10.52 -46.75 -9.34
C LEU A 240 10.37 -45.99 -8.01
N ARG A 241 10.71 -46.68 -6.90
CA ARG A 241 10.73 -46.11 -5.55
C ARG A 241 11.66 -44.90 -5.52
N ALA A 242 11.10 -43.70 -5.39
CA ALA A 242 11.82 -42.52 -4.96
C ALA A 242 12.13 -42.62 -3.46
N PRO A 243 13.26 -42.04 -3.00
CA PRO A 243 13.57 -42.01 -1.58
C PRO A 243 12.47 -41.27 -0.83
N ALA A 244 12.18 -41.70 0.40
CA ALA A 244 11.11 -41.16 1.24
C ALA A 244 11.17 -39.64 1.29
N GLN A 245 10.11 -38.97 0.82
CA GLN A 245 9.94 -37.54 1.02
C GLN A 245 9.84 -37.25 2.52
N PRO A 246 10.49 -36.20 3.02
CA PRO A 246 10.28 -35.76 4.39
C PRO A 246 8.78 -35.48 4.58
N ALA A 247 8.23 -35.85 5.73
CA ALA A 247 6.82 -35.65 6.07
C ALA A 247 6.40 -34.21 5.74
N ALA A 248 5.28 -34.06 5.01
CA ALA A 248 4.81 -32.75 4.58
C ALA A 248 4.61 -31.85 5.81
N ARG A 249 5.42 -30.78 5.91
CA ARG A 249 5.31 -29.81 6.99
C ARG A 249 3.98 -29.07 6.86
N SER A 250 3.29 -28.89 7.99
CA SER A 250 1.99 -28.25 8.04
C SER A 250 2.04 -26.96 8.83
N ILE A 251 1.25 -25.97 8.42
CA ILE A 251 1.07 -24.70 9.13
C ILE A 251 -0.40 -24.47 9.43
N LEU A 252 -0.71 -24.11 10.67
CA LEU A 252 -2.06 -23.75 11.06
C LEU A 252 -2.38 -22.33 10.59
N VAL A 253 -3.51 -22.14 9.91
CA VAL A 253 -3.94 -20.82 9.45
C VAL A 253 -5.35 -20.54 9.96
N ALA A 254 -5.46 -19.49 10.77
CA ALA A 254 -6.75 -18.99 11.21
C ALA A 254 -7.01 -17.65 10.54
N GLN A 255 -8.05 -17.63 9.67
CA GLN A 255 -8.42 -16.53 8.78
C GLN A 255 -7.33 -16.04 7.80
N PRO A 256 -7.71 -15.45 6.73
CA PRO A 256 -8.06 -16.08 5.46
C PRO A 256 -7.22 -15.58 4.28
N ALA A 257 -7.84 -15.19 3.16
CA ALA A 257 -7.31 -14.93 1.84
C ALA A 257 -5.95 -14.18 1.77
N ALA A 258 -5.73 -13.13 2.55
CA ALA A 258 -4.46 -12.38 2.52
C ALA A 258 -3.27 -13.19 3.08
N LEU A 259 -3.47 -13.95 4.16
CA LEU A 259 -2.45 -14.84 4.72
C LEU A 259 -2.16 -16.00 3.78
N GLN A 260 -3.17 -16.58 3.15
CA GLN A 260 -3.00 -17.67 2.19
C GLN A 260 -2.15 -17.24 0.99
N GLN A 261 -2.38 -16.04 0.47
CA GLN A 261 -1.59 -15.51 -0.64
C GLN A 261 -0.12 -15.29 -0.26
N ALA A 262 0.15 -14.72 0.90
CA ALA A 262 1.51 -14.53 1.40
C ALA A 262 2.21 -15.88 1.67
N LEU A 263 1.48 -16.86 2.20
CA LEU A 263 1.95 -18.22 2.45
C LEU A 263 2.36 -18.95 1.17
N SER A 264 1.51 -18.92 0.16
CA SER A 264 1.80 -19.57 -1.13
C SER A 264 3.07 -19.04 -1.77
N ARG A 265 3.37 -17.75 -1.57
CA ARG A 265 4.59 -17.11 -2.08
C ARG A 265 5.85 -17.47 -1.29
N ARG A 266 5.77 -17.52 0.03
CA ARG A 266 6.95 -17.60 0.92
C ARG A 266 7.23 -18.99 1.48
N LEU A 267 6.23 -19.85 1.54
CA LEU A 267 6.32 -21.22 2.03
C LEU A 267 5.70 -22.22 1.04
N PRO A 268 6.22 -22.28 -0.20
CA PRO A 268 5.73 -23.23 -1.19
C PRO A 268 5.93 -24.65 -0.69
N GLY A 269 4.90 -25.50 -0.86
CA GLY A 269 4.95 -26.91 -0.45
C GLY A 269 4.54 -27.19 1.01
N TRP A 270 4.22 -26.14 1.80
CA TRP A 270 3.63 -26.33 3.12
C TRP A 270 2.13 -26.60 3.01
N ARG A 271 1.63 -27.58 3.77
CA ARG A 271 0.19 -27.85 3.86
C ARG A 271 -0.47 -26.83 4.79
N LEU A 272 -1.45 -26.11 4.28
CA LEU A 272 -2.27 -25.22 5.10
C LEU A 272 -3.35 -26.03 5.80
N VAL A 273 -3.45 -25.90 7.11
CA VAL A 273 -4.41 -26.58 7.97
C VAL A 273 -5.28 -25.55 8.65
N SER A 274 -6.59 -25.69 8.55
CA SER A 274 -7.52 -24.78 9.22
C SER A 274 -7.69 -25.16 10.71
N VAL A 275 -8.11 -24.19 11.53
CA VAL A 275 -8.48 -24.43 12.93
C VAL A 275 -9.58 -25.49 13.01
N ALA A 276 -10.55 -25.45 12.10
CA ALA A 276 -11.65 -26.41 12.04
C ALA A 276 -11.17 -27.85 11.83
N GLU A 277 -10.18 -28.06 10.98
CA GLU A 277 -9.55 -29.39 10.78
C GLU A 277 -8.89 -29.90 12.05
N VAL A 278 -8.18 -29.03 12.81
CA VAL A 278 -7.55 -29.42 14.09
C VAL A 278 -8.62 -29.74 15.15
N VAL A 279 -9.70 -28.96 15.19
CA VAL A 279 -10.80 -29.18 16.13
C VAL A 279 -11.53 -30.51 15.84
N ALA A 280 -11.85 -30.77 14.58
CA ALA A 280 -12.58 -31.97 14.16
C ALA A 280 -11.74 -33.27 14.31
N GLY A 281 -10.42 -33.16 14.23
CA GLY A 281 -9.51 -34.30 14.40
C GLY A 281 -9.38 -34.72 15.87
N ALA A 282 -9.39 -36.03 16.16
CA ALA A 282 -9.18 -36.56 17.52
C ALA A 282 -7.70 -36.60 17.94
N ALA A 283 -6.78 -36.73 16.97
CA ALA A 283 -5.35 -36.93 17.21
C ALA A 283 -4.56 -35.64 17.34
N ALA A 284 -3.42 -35.72 18.02
CA ALA A 284 -2.41 -34.68 18.02
C ALA A 284 -1.82 -34.47 16.61
N ARG A 285 -1.37 -33.25 16.32
CA ARG A 285 -0.80 -32.80 15.05
C ARG A 285 0.66 -32.34 15.24
N PRO A 286 1.59 -33.30 15.42
CA PRO A 286 3.00 -32.97 15.58
C PRO A 286 3.64 -32.43 14.30
N ASP A 287 2.98 -32.53 13.17
CA ASP A 287 3.36 -31.98 11.88
C ASP A 287 3.16 -30.45 11.78
N ILE A 288 2.46 -29.83 12.72
CA ILE A 288 2.22 -28.39 12.77
C ILE A 288 3.26 -27.71 13.67
N GLU A 289 4.21 -27.02 13.07
CA GLU A 289 5.29 -26.30 13.76
C GLU A 289 5.01 -24.80 13.89
N ALA A 290 4.10 -24.24 13.09
CA ALA A 290 3.79 -22.81 13.08
C ALA A 290 2.29 -22.56 12.98
N ALA A 291 1.85 -21.41 13.52
CA ALA A 291 0.49 -20.91 13.34
C ALA A 291 0.50 -19.45 12.88
N LEU A 292 -0.43 -19.11 11.98
CA LEU A 292 -0.67 -17.77 11.48
C LEU A 292 -2.11 -17.36 11.77
N LEU A 293 -2.23 -16.26 12.51
CA LEU A 293 -3.50 -15.74 12.94
C LEU A 293 -3.78 -14.42 12.21
N GLY A 294 -4.86 -14.38 11.43
CA GLY A 294 -5.35 -13.16 10.80
C GLY A 294 -5.98 -12.21 11.81
N ARG A 295 -6.21 -10.97 11.40
CA ARG A 295 -6.90 -9.97 12.23
C ARG A 295 -8.32 -10.46 12.56
N GLY A 296 -8.64 -10.49 13.86
CA GLY A 296 -9.95 -10.96 14.35
C GLY A 296 -10.09 -12.49 14.43
N ALA A 297 -8.99 -13.23 14.21
CA ALA A 297 -8.97 -14.65 14.52
C ALA A 297 -9.22 -14.87 16.02
N GLN A 298 -9.90 -15.96 16.36
CA GLN A 298 -10.06 -16.36 17.76
C GLN A 298 -8.73 -16.82 18.36
N PRO A 299 -8.51 -16.65 19.66
CA PRO A 299 -7.36 -17.22 20.33
C PRO A 299 -7.31 -18.74 20.12
N LEU A 300 -6.10 -19.29 20.07
CA LEU A 300 -5.94 -20.75 20.09
C LEU A 300 -6.33 -21.26 21.47
N ALA A 301 -7.50 -21.89 21.57
CA ALA A 301 -8.01 -22.45 22.82
C ALA A 301 -7.04 -23.50 23.40
N PRO A 302 -7.01 -23.71 24.73
CA PRO A 302 -6.11 -24.70 25.36
C PRO A 302 -6.21 -26.09 24.75
N GLU A 303 -7.41 -26.49 24.32
CA GLU A 303 -7.69 -27.78 23.70
C GLU A 303 -7.04 -27.89 22.30
N ILE A 304 -6.95 -26.77 21.56
CA ILE A 304 -6.27 -26.69 20.27
C ILE A 304 -4.76 -26.75 20.52
N LEU A 305 -4.26 -25.98 21.46
CA LEU A 305 -2.84 -25.95 21.82
C LEU A 305 -2.35 -27.33 22.31
N ALA A 306 -3.18 -28.09 23.02
CA ALA A 306 -2.85 -29.46 23.45
C ALA A 306 -2.65 -30.42 22.27
N LYS A 307 -3.30 -30.17 21.13
CA LYS A 307 -3.14 -30.95 19.89
C LYS A 307 -1.90 -30.54 19.07
N LEU A 308 -1.22 -29.47 19.42
CA LEU A 308 -0.07 -28.91 18.71
C LEU A 308 1.22 -29.02 19.55
N PRO A 309 1.76 -30.24 19.75
CA PRO A 309 2.92 -30.43 20.66
C PRO A 309 4.20 -29.76 20.16
N ASN A 310 4.39 -29.64 18.83
CA ASN A 310 5.59 -29.08 18.20
C ASN A 310 5.41 -27.61 17.75
N LEU A 311 4.33 -26.93 18.16
CA LEU A 311 4.14 -25.52 17.82
C LEU A 311 5.29 -24.67 18.37
N ALA A 312 6.11 -24.12 17.49
CA ALA A 312 7.31 -23.37 17.83
C ALA A 312 7.15 -21.84 17.65
N ILE A 313 6.27 -21.42 16.73
CA ILE A 313 6.06 -19.99 16.45
C ILE A 313 4.60 -19.68 16.13
N VAL A 314 4.11 -18.54 16.62
CA VAL A 314 2.82 -17.95 16.26
C VAL A 314 3.04 -16.57 15.70
N GLY A 315 2.56 -16.33 14.48
CA GLY A 315 2.54 -15.03 13.82
C GLY A 315 1.12 -14.45 13.80
N VAL A 316 0.98 -13.17 14.17
CA VAL A 316 -0.29 -12.45 14.15
C VAL A 316 -0.22 -11.32 13.13
N ALA A 317 -1.09 -11.34 12.11
CA ALA A 317 -1.22 -10.26 11.13
C ALA A 317 -1.99 -9.06 11.72
N GLY A 318 -1.53 -8.61 12.87
CA GLY A 318 -2.05 -7.50 13.65
C GLY A 318 -0.94 -6.83 14.45
N LEU A 319 -1.26 -5.74 15.11
CA LEU A 319 -0.30 -5.03 15.97
C LEU A 319 -0.31 -5.60 17.39
N SER A 320 -1.49 -5.76 18.00
CA SER A 320 -1.65 -6.26 19.37
C SER A 320 -1.83 -7.78 19.39
N LEU A 321 -1.18 -8.43 20.35
CA LEU A 321 -1.34 -9.85 20.62
C LEU A 321 -2.21 -10.11 21.87
N ALA A 322 -2.69 -9.08 22.55
CA ALA A 322 -3.42 -9.20 23.82
C ALA A 322 -4.60 -10.19 23.75
N ALA A 323 -5.33 -10.18 22.61
CA ALA A 323 -6.48 -11.07 22.38
C ALA A 323 -6.11 -12.54 22.13
N TYR A 324 -4.82 -12.88 21.96
CA TYR A 324 -4.36 -14.22 21.54
C TYR A 324 -3.69 -15.02 22.66
N ALA A 325 -3.96 -14.69 23.92
CA ALA A 325 -3.40 -15.37 25.10
C ALA A 325 -1.87 -15.53 25.07
N PRO A 326 -1.09 -14.45 24.85
CA PRO A 326 0.34 -14.53 24.59
C PRO A 326 1.12 -15.14 25.77
N ALA A 327 0.69 -14.95 27.01
CA ALA A 327 1.31 -15.53 28.20
C ALA A 327 1.28 -17.07 28.17
N ALA A 328 0.17 -17.67 27.74
CA ALA A 328 0.05 -19.12 27.61
C ALA A 328 0.97 -19.70 26.51
N LEU A 329 1.17 -18.95 25.42
CA LEU A 329 2.08 -19.33 24.32
C LEU A 329 3.54 -19.23 24.79
N LEU A 330 3.93 -18.12 25.44
CA LEU A 330 5.28 -17.95 25.98
C LEU A 330 5.63 -18.99 27.05
N ALA A 331 4.68 -19.38 27.91
CA ALA A 331 4.88 -20.44 28.91
C ALA A 331 5.21 -21.78 28.28
N ARG A 332 4.89 -21.98 27.00
CA ARG A 332 5.23 -23.17 26.21
C ARG A 332 6.48 -22.97 25.34
N ASN A 333 7.24 -21.90 25.54
CA ASN A 333 8.39 -21.50 24.69
C ASN A 333 8.02 -21.29 23.22
N VAL A 334 6.79 -20.90 22.92
CA VAL A 334 6.36 -20.56 21.55
C VAL A 334 6.80 -19.14 21.24
N ALA A 335 7.56 -18.96 20.15
CA ALA A 335 7.98 -17.66 19.66
C ALA A 335 6.77 -16.86 19.14
N LEU A 336 6.74 -15.57 19.40
CA LEU A 336 5.64 -14.69 18.97
C LEU A 336 6.17 -13.58 18.07
N VAL A 337 5.50 -13.37 16.94
CA VAL A 337 5.80 -12.26 15.99
C VAL A 337 4.51 -11.57 15.55
N ASN A 338 4.62 -10.32 15.18
CA ASN A 338 3.51 -9.51 14.69
C ASN A 338 3.91 -8.66 13.47
N ALA A 339 2.96 -7.89 12.94
CA ALA A 339 3.12 -7.03 11.77
C ALA A 339 3.43 -5.57 12.13
N SER A 340 4.28 -5.34 13.12
CA SER A 340 4.53 -3.99 13.65
C SER A 340 5.06 -2.98 12.62
N GLU A 341 5.86 -3.41 11.64
CA GLU A 341 6.45 -2.52 10.66
C GLU A 341 5.44 -2.08 9.59
N ALA A 342 4.57 -2.98 9.12
CA ALA A 342 3.50 -2.64 8.18
C ALA A 342 2.52 -1.61 8.78
N TYR A 343 2.09 -1.83 10.02
CA TYR A 343 1.24 -0.88 10.74
C TYR A 343 1.96 0.45 10.99
N ALA A 344 3.26 0.42 11.26
CA ALA A 344 4.07 1.61 11.48
C ALA A 344 4.07 2.54 10.28
N GLN A 345 4.16 2.00 9.05
CA GLN A 345 4.16 2.80 7.83
C GLN A 345 2.83 3.53 7.63
N SER A 346 1.70 2.83 7.82
CA SER A 346 0.36 3.43 7.71
C SER A 346 0.13 4.53 8.75
N LEU A 347 0.46 4.25 10.03
CA LEU A 347 0.32 5.23 11.11
C LEU A 347 1.21 6.47 10.90
N ALA A 348 2.44 6.27 10.42
CA ALA A 348 3.37 7.37 10.17
C ALA A 348 2.91 8.28 9.03
N GLU A 349 2.34 7.72 7.97
CA GLU A 349 1.77 8.47 6.85
C GLU A 349 0.55 9.28 7.30
N PHE A 350 -0.34 8.65 8.05
CA PHE A 350 -1.52 9.31 8.58
C PHE A 350 -1.14 10.43 9.56
N ALA A 351 -0.20 10.20 10.48
CA ALA A 351 0.29 11.22 11.41
C ALA A 351 0.93 12.40 10.67
N LEU A 352 1.67 12.15 9.57
CA LEU A 352 2.24 13.20 8.74
C LEU A 352 1.16 14.05 8.07
N ALA A 353 0.13 13.43 7.53
CA ALA A 353 -1.01 14.13 6.93
C ALA A 353 -1.71 15.03 7.96
N LEU A 354 -1.96 14.51 9.17
CA LEU A 354 -2.55 15.27 10.27
C LEU A 354 -1.64 16.44 10.69
N ALA A 355 -0.33 16.23 10.81
CA ALA A 355 0.64 17.26 11.16
C ALA A 355 0.64 18.42 10.14
N ILE A 356 0.69 18.10 8.85
CA ILE A 356 0.67 19.10 7.76
C ILE A 356 -0.65 19.86 7.77
N LEU A 357 -1.79 19.16 7.77
CA LEU A 357 -3.12 19.79 7.69
C LEU A 357 -3.40 20.65 8.93
N ALA A 358 -3.03 20.21 10.13
CA ALA A 358 -3.20 21.00 11.35
C ALA A 358 -2.32 22.26 11.34
N ARG A 359 -1.04 22.16 10.94
CA ARG A 359 -0.13 23.32 10.82
C ARG A 359 -0.60 24.31 9.76
N ARG A 360 -1.18 23.83 8.66
CA ARG A 360 -1.76 24.67 7.58
C ARG A 360 -3.16 25.15 7.91
N ARG A 361 -3.73 24.79 9.06
CA ARG A 361 -5.14 25.10 9.41
C ARG A 361 -6.14 24.52 8.39
N GLY A 362 -5.79 23.44 7.71
CA GLY A 362 -6.58 22.85 6.65
C GLY A 362 -7.97 22.41 7.13
N PHE A 363 -8.06 21.78 8.29
CA PHE A 363 -9.33 21.34 8.88
C PHE A 363 -10.25 22.53 9.22
N THR A 364 -9.71 23.56 9.88
CA THR A 364 -10.47 24.77 10.22
C THR A 364 -10.92 25.54 8.97
N SER A 365 -10.06 25.61 7.95
CA SER A 365 -10.38 26.23 6.66
C SER A 365 -11.49 25.47 5.94
N HIS A 366 -11.39 24.13 5.89
CA HIS A 366 -12.42 23.29 5.27
C HIS A 366 -13.79 23.49 5.92
N GLU A 367 -13.84 23.47 7.24
CA GLU A 367 -15.09 23.66 7.97
C GLU A 367 -15.67 25.06 7.79
N ALA A 368 -14.81 26.10 7.73
CA ALA A 368 -15.25 27.46 7.42
C ALA A 368 -15.84 27.55 6.01
N MET A 369 -15.19 26.93 5.01
CA MET A 369 -15.68 26.88 3.63
C MET A 369 -17.04 26.16 3.52
N ARG A 370 -17.20 25.03 4.19
CA ARG A 370 -18.49 24.29 4.20
C ARG A 370 -19.64 25.11 4.78
N ARG A 371 -19.35 26.00 5.72
CA ARG A 371 -20.33 26.91 6.32
C ARG A 371 -20.53 28.23 5.54
N GLY A 372 -20.01 28.31 4.33
CA GLY A 372 -20.12 29.50 3.46
C GLY A 372 -19.18 30.65 3.84
N GLY A 373 -18.17 30.39 4.69
CA GLY A 373 -17.11 31.33 5.01
C GLY A 373 -15.96 31.29 4.02
N TRP A 374 -14.99 32.21 4.19
CA TRP A 374 -13.73 32.24 3.45
C TRP A 374 -12.57 32.47 4.43
N GLY A 375 -11.55 31.60 4.40
CA GLY A 375 -10.38 31.69 5.28
C GLY A 375 -10.47 30.78 6.51
N THR A 376 -9.55 30.96 7.46
CA THR A 376 -9.41 30.13 8.66
C THR A 376 -10.08 30.70 9.91
N ALA A 377 -10.80 31.80 9.79
CA ALA A 377 -11.54 32.42 10.91
C ALA A 377 -12.70 31.50 11.31
N ALA A 378 -12.63 30.93 12.52
CA ALA A 378 -13.79 30.28 13.10
C ALA A 378 -14.97 31.25 13.17
N PRO A 379 -16.22 30.81 12.90
CA PRO A 379 -17.37 31.62 13.20
C PRO A 379 -17.39 31.88 14.71
N VAL A 380 -17.28 33.12 15.13
CA VAL A 380 -17.35 33.46 16.56
C VAL A 380 -18.77 33.15 17.01
N PRO A 381 -19.00 32.16 17.91
CA PRO A 381 -20.35 31.94 18.46
C PRO A 381 -20.78 33.11 19.32
N GLY A 382 -22.05 33.51 19.20
CA GLY A 382 -22.67 34.52 20.07
C GLY A 382 -22.91 35.87 19.42
N LEU A 383 -23.31 36.85 20.22
CA LEU A 383 -23.74 38.20 19.83
C LEU A 383 -22.72 38.93 18.93
N ARG A 384 -21.41 38.67 19.16
CA ARG A 384 -20.27 39.22 18.38
C ARG A 384 -20.27 38.75 16.91
N GLY A 385 -20.58 37.47 16.66
CA GLY A 385 -20.67 36.93 15.29
C GLY A 385 -21.91 37.44 14.52
N GLY A 386 -22.99 37.70 15.23
CA GLY A 386 -24.20 38.33 14.70
C GLY A 386 -23.96 39.78 14.28
N LEU A 387 -23.30 40.56 15.13
CA LEU A 387 -22.96 41.95 14.86
C LEU A 387 -21.97 42.11 13.70
N ARG A 388 -20.95 41.25 13.59
CA ARG A 388 -20.04 41.24 12.42
C ARG A 388 -20.74 40.84 11.12
N ARG A 389 -21.67 39.89 11.15
CA ARG A 389 -22.49 39.51 9.97
C ARG A 389 -23.42 40.63 9.57
N ALA A 390 -24.07 41.30 10.53
CA ALA A 390 -24.93 42.47 10.28
C ALA A 390 -24.13 43.64 9.68
N ALA A 391 -22.97 43.97 10.25
CA ALA A 391 -22.09 45.02 9.73
C ALA A 391 -21.57 44.70 8.31
N ARG A 392 -21.29 43.44 7.99
CA ARG A 392 -20.86 43.00 6.64
C ARG A 392 -22.02 43.08 5.62
N LYS A 393 -23.24 42.75 6.02
CA LYS A 393 -24.45 42.89 5.17
C LYS A 393 -24.85 44.34 4.93
N LEU A 394 -24.58 45.24 5.87
CA LEU A 394 -24.89 46.68 5.77
C LEU A 394 -23.82 47.48 5.00
N ARG A 395 -22.64 46.90 4.76
CA ARG A 395 -21.52 47.55 4.05
C ARG A 395 -21.86 48.03 2.61
N PRO A 396 -22.62 47.27 1.78
CA PRO A 396 -23.02 47.73 0.45
C PRO A 396 -24.06 48.84 0.46
N LEU A 397 -24.78 49.05 1.59
CA LEU A 397 -25.87 50.01 1.71
C LEU A 397 -25.43 51.36 2.32
N ALA A 398 -24.16 51.45 2.75
CA ALA A 398 -23.63 52.63 3.40
C ALA A 398 -22.87 53.50 2.39
N SER A 399 -23.57 54.42 1.73
CA SER A 399 -22.96 55.49 0.94
C SER A 399 -22.76 56.76 1.81
N GLY A 400 -21.55 57.35 1.77
CA GLY A 400 -21.27 58.63 2.41
C GLY A 400 -20.99 58.57 3.93
N GLY A 401 -21.34 59.64 4.66
CA GLY A 401 -20.98 59.86 6.07
C GLY A 401 -21.39 58.77 7.09
N LEU A 402 -22.29 57.86 6.73
CA LEU A 402 -22.71 56.74 7.58
C LEU A 402 -21.60 55.69 7.77
N GLU A 403 -20.82 55.43 6.73
CA GLU A 403 -19.69 54.47 6.82
C GLU A 403 -18.59 54.99 7.78
N SER A 404 -18.32 56.29 7.75
CA SER A 404 -17.35 56.91 8.65
C SER A 404 -17.82 56.96 10.11
N ARG A 405 -19.14 57.10 10.34
CA ARG A 405 -19.72 57.00 11.70
C ARG A 405 -19.71 55.57 12.23
N LEU A 406 -20.06 54.59 11.40
CA LEU A 406 -20.01 53.16 11.76
C LEU A 406 -18.58 52.72 12.01
N ARG A 407 -17.58 53.17 11.26
CA ARG A 407 -16.16 52.90 11.51
C ARG A 407 -15.68 53.55 12.83
N ARG A 408 -16.15 54.72 13.20
CA ARG A 408 -15.82 55.36 14.48
C ARG A 408 -16.44 54.61 15.66
N LEU A 409 -17.71 54.24 15.57
CA LEU A 409 -18.40 53.44 16.58
C LEU A 409 -17.74 52.06 16.75
N TRP A 410 -17.33 51.44 15.65
CA TRP A 410 -16.59 50.19 15.65
C TRP A 410 -15.21 50.29 16.33
N ARG A 411 -14.44 51.36 16.04
CA ARG A 411 -13.17 51.61 16.72
C ARG A 411 -13.34 51.90 18.21
N ALA A 412 -14.37 52.64 18.59
CA ALA A 412 -14.68 52.92 19.99
C ALA A 412 -15.13 51.64 20.75
N ALA A 413 -15.79 50.71 20.08
CA ALA A 413 -16.22 49.46 20.67
C ALA A 413 -15.12 48.38 20.73
N GLN A 414 -14.03 48.50 19.96
CA GLN A 414 -12.93 47.53 19.93
C GLN A 414 -12.28 47.29 21.33
N PRO A 415 -11.97 48.29 22.14
CA PRO A 415 -11.41 48.07 23.47
C PRO A 415 -12.35 47.34 24.42
N LEU A 416 -13.66 47.58 24.28
CA LEU A 416 -14.71 46.94 25.07
C LEU A 416 -14.98 45.48 24.64
N LEU A 417 -14.57 45.12 23.42
CA LEU A 417 -14.74 43.76 22.86
C LEU A 417 -13.56 42.83 23.19
N GLY A 418 -12.54 43.31 23.87
CA GLY A 418 -11.30 42.57 24.17
C GLY A 418 -10.44 42.36 22.91
N THR A 419 -9.14 42.40 23.06
CA THR A 419 -8.19 42.00 22.04
C THR A 419 -8.33 40.49 21.78
N GLU A 420 -8.91 40.09 20.65
CA GLU A 420 -8.76 38.72 20.18
C GLU A 420 -7.25 38.44 20.02
N ALA A 421 -6.75 37.43 20.68
CA ALA A 421 -5.42 36.91 20.33
C ALA A 421 -5.39 36.73 18.80
N PRO A 422 -4.32 37.15 18.10
CA PRO A 422 -4.22 37.00 16.67
C PRO A 422 -4.50 35.55 16.30
N ALA A 423 -5.40 35.33 15.35
CA ALA A 423 -5.72 33.97 14.91
C ALA A 423 -4.41 33.25 14.56
N PRO A 424 -4.18 32.02 15.07
CA PRO A 424 -2.95 31.31 14.80
C PRO A 424 -2.70 31.21 13.30
N GLN A 425 -1.54 31.67 12.86
CA GLN A 425 -1.20 31.68 11.44
C GLN A 425 -0.87 30.26 10.93
N ALA A 426 -1.19 29.98 9.67
CA ALA A 426 -0.73 28.79 8.98
C ALA A 426 0.81 28.79 8.91
N ARG A 427 1.44 27.67 9.23
CA ARG A 427 2.91 27.51 9.27
C ARG A 427 3.35 26.28 8.48
N LEU A 428 4.60 26.26 8.04
CA LEU A 428 5.23 25.10 7.42
C LEU A 428 5.57 24.05 8.47
N LEU A 429 5.74 22.81 8.01
CA LEU A 429 6.32 21.72 8.82
C LEU A 429 7.84 21.87 8.90
N GLN A 430 8.46 22.38 7.85
CA GLN A 430 9.89 22.71 7.82
C GLN A 430 10.28 23.66 8.96
N GLY A 431 11.32 23.29 9.69
CA GLY A 431 11.80 24.04 10.86
C GLY A 431 10.91 23.94 12.10
N ALA A 432 9.76 23.24 12.03
CA ALA A 432 8.92 23.02 13.20
C ALA A 432 9.59 22.08 14.21
N SER A 433 9.36 22.33 15.51
CA SER A 433 9.71 21.37 16.55
C SER A 433 8.59 20.34 16.72
N ILE A 434 8.96 19.06 16.65
CA ILE A 434 8.02 17.94 16.77
C ILE A 434 8.45 17.09 17.96
N GLY A 435 7.59 17.02 18.96
CA GLY A 435 7.79 16.19 20.14
C GLY A 435 7.11 14.83 19.97
N LEU A 436 7.88 13.75 20.00
CA LEU A 436 7.36 12.38 19.97
C LEU A 436 7.41 11.78 21.38
N ILE A 437 6.31 11.21 21.83
CA ILE A 437 6.23 10.49 23.11
C ILE A 437 6.17 9.00 22.80
N GLY A 438 7.29 8.30 23.07
CA GLY A 438 7.53 6.91 22.69
C GLY A 438 8.42 6.75 21.45
N TRP A 439 9.11 5.60 21.34
CA TRP A 439 10.05 5.30 20.25
C TRP A 439 9.85 3.89 19.68
N GLY A 440 8.61 3.49 19.46
CA GLY A 440 8.27 2.25 18.76
C GLY A 440 8.41 2.37 17.24
N ALA A 441 8.03 1.33 16.50
CA ALA A 441 8.11 1.29 15.03
C ALA A 441 7.39 2.48 14.38
N SER A 442 6.19 2.84 14.86
CA SER A 442 5.43 3.99 14.30
C SER A 442 6.12 5.34 14.54
N ALA A 443 6.77 5.53 15.70
CA ALA A 443 7.54 6.73 15.98
C ALA A 443 8.76 6.85 15.05
N ARG A 444 9.51 5.75 14.86
CA ARG A 444 10.66 5.69 13.95
C ARG A 444 10.25 6.00 12.51
N ALA A 445 9.19 5.36 12.04
CA ALA A 445 8.68 5.58 10.69
C ALA A 445 8.18 7.02 10.47
N PHE A 446 7.56 7.63 11.50
CA PHE A 446 7.13 9.04 11.45
C PHE A 446 8.33 9.99 11.52
N ALA A 447 9.30 9.75 12.42
CA ALA A 447 10.51 10.55 12.53
C ALA A 447 11.29 10.61 11.21
N ALA A 448 11.42 9.48 10.50
CA ALA A 448 12.08 9.44 9.20
C ALA A 448 11.40 10.39 8.18
N ARG A 449 10.07 10.44 8.12
CA ARG A 449 9.33 11.36 7.26
C ARG A 449 9.48 12.82 7.69
N LEU A 450 9.49 13.07 8.99
CA LEU A 450 9.69 14.41 9.55
C LEU A 450 11.09 14.96 9.27
N THR A 451 12.11 14.13 9.34
CA THR A 451 13.50 14.48 9.01
C THR A 451 13.62 14.86 7.53
N GLN A 452 12.98 14.12 6.63
CA GLN A 452 12.90 14.46 5.20
C GLN A 452 12.19 15.81 4.98
N ALA A 453 11.18 16.13 5.80
CA ALA A 453 10.49 17.42 5.80
C ALA A 453 11.29 18.53 6.52
N GLN A 454 12.53 18.28 6.92
CA GLN A 454 13.39 19.22 7.64
C GLN A 454 12.79 19.77 8.94
N ALA A 455 12.00 18.96 9.64
CA ALA A 455 11.50 19.27 10.97
C ALA A 455 12.52 18.85 12.04
N ARG A 456 12.50 19.53 13.19
CA ARG A 456 13.33 19.18 14.34
C ARG A 456 12.57 18.20 15.21
N VAL A 457 13.03 16.95 15.31
CA VAL A 457 12.37 15.88 16.07
C VAL A 457 13.00 15.73 17.45
N LEU A 458 12.20 15.91 18.51
CA LEU A 458 12.56 15.63 19.91
C LEU A 458 11.80 14.39 20.37
N VAL A 459 12.45 13.51 21.11
CA VAL A 459 11.84 12.24 21.54
C VAL A 459 11.96 12.06 23.05
N TYR A 460 10.84 11.82 23.70
CA TYR A 460 10.78 11.31 25.05
C TYR A 460 10.55 9.80 25.01
N THR A 461 11.52 9.03 25.52
CA THR A 461 11.47 7.58 25.59
C THR A 461 12.38 7.06 26.69
N GLU A 462 12.03 5.89 27.24
CA GLU A 462 12.82 5.15 28.25
C GLU A 462 13.55 3.95 27.63
N HIS A 463 13.30 3.66 26.34
CA HIS A 463 13.69 2.40 25.68
C HIS A 463 14.65 2.57 24.51
N ALA A 464 15.18 3.76 24.27
CA ALA A 464 16.15 4.00 23.22
C ALA A 464 17.34 4.80 23.72
N THR A 465 18.51 4.48 23.22
CA THR A 465 19.74 5.23 23.50
C THR A 465 19.78 6.52 22.68
N GLU A 466 20.55 7.48 23.16
CA GLU A 466 20.77 8.73 22.42
C GLU A 466 21.41 8.49 21.05
N ALA A 467 22.28 7.49 20.93
CA ALA A 467 22.92 7.12 19.67
C ALA A 467 21.90 6.62 18.62
N GLU A 468 20.93 5.78 19.04
CA GLU A 468 19.85 5.32 18.17
C GLU A 468 18.95 6.47 17.71
N LEU A 469 18.60 7.39 18.60
CA LEU A 469 17.81 8.57 18.26
C LEU A 469 18.54 9.46 17.24
N ARG A 470 19.82 9.76 17.49
CA ARG A 470 20.63 10.58 16.60
C ARG A 470 20.86 9.94 15.22
N ALA A 471 21.05 8.62 15.15
CA ALA A 471 21.16 7.88 13.92
C ALA A 471 19.88 7.99 13.05
N ALA A 472 18.72 8.14 13.69
CA ALA A 472 17.43 8.36 13.02
C ALA A 472 17.11 9.85 12.76
N GLY A 473 18.06 10.77 13.01
CA GLY A 473 17.86 12.21 12.83
C GLY A 473 16.98 12.87 13.90
N ALA A 474 16.79 12.20 15.04
CA ALA A 474 16.05 12.72 16.20
C ALA A 474 17.01 13.02 17.37
N VAL A 475 16.55 13.80 18.33
CA VAL A 475 17.31 14.10 19.55
C VAL A 475 16.49 13.73 20.79
N PRO A 476 17.14 13.26 21.87
CA PRO A 476 16.46 13.03 23.13
C PRO A 476 15.97 14.36 23.70
N GLY A 477 14.82 14.34 24.37
CA GLY A 477 14.25 15.48 25.06
C GLY A 477 13.58 15.08 26.36
N ALA A 478 13.70 15.92 27.38
CA ALA A 478 12.89 15.77 28.59
C ALA A 478 11.40 15.93 28.27
N LEU A 479 10.51 15.28 29.02
CA LEU A 479 9.07 15.34 28.78
C LEU A 479 8.55 16.78 28.60
N GLY A 480 9.04 17.70 29.46
CA GLY A 480 8.66 19.12 29.37
C GLY A 480 9.07 19.82 28.09
N GLU A 481 10.22 19.48 27.52
CA GLU A 481 10.70 20.02 26.24
C GLU A 481 9.89 19.47 25.07
N VAL A 482 9.58 18.16 25.11
CA VAL A 482 8.76 17.47 24.11
C VAL A 482 7.33 18.05 24.09
N LEU A 483 6.74 18.29 25.27
CA LEU A 483 5.41 18.89 25.40
C LEU A 483 5.37 20.36 24.97
N ALA A 484 6.50 21.08 25.04
CA ALA A 484 6.64 22.46 24.56
C ALA A 484 6.88 22.56 23.04
N ALA A 485 6.87 21.46 22.29
CA ALA A 485 7.03 21.45 20.83
C ALA A 485 5.84 22.08 20.09
N ASP A 486 6.05 22.44 18.80
CA ASP A 486 4.96 22.95 17.94
C ASP A 486 3.90 21.88 17.65
N ILE A 487 4.34 20.62 17.55
CA ILE A 487 3.48 19.45 17.43
C ILE A 487 3.93 18.42 18.47
N VAL A 488 2.99 17.85 19.18
CA VAL A 488 3.22 16.72 20.10
C VAL A 488 2.45 15.52 19.59
N SER A 489 3.13 14.41 19.33
CA SER A 489 2.50 13.19 18.80
C SER A 489 2.79 11.99 19.69
N LEU A 490 1.72 11.25 20.01
CA LEU A 490 1.78 10.08 20.87
C LEU A 490 2.04 8.81 20.07
N HIS A 491 3.08 8.07 20.48
CA HIS A 491 3.51 6.81 19.87
C HIS A 491 3.90 5.79 20.95
N ARG A 492 3.33 5.92 22.14
CA ARG A 492 3.58 5.05 23.29
C ARG A 492 2.51 3.95 23.38
N GLY A 493 2.90 2.75 23.80
CA GLY A 493 1.96 1.67 24.11
C GLY A 493 1.13 1.97 25.36
N LEU A 494 -0.07 1.44 25.43
CA LEU A 494 -0.94 1.52 26.60
C LEU A 494 -0.61 0.37 27.56
N THR A 495 -0.31 0.71 28.81
CA THR A 495 -0.10 -0.22 29.91
C THR A 495 -0.77 0.36 31.16
N ALA A 496 -0.82 -0.38 32.26
CA ALA A 496 -1.27 0.16 33.56
C ALA A 496 -0.47 1.40 33.99
N ALA A 497 0.84 1.43 33.67
CA ALA A 497 1.73 2.55 34.02
C ALA A 497 1.61 3.75 33.08
N THR A 498 1.12 3.54 31.82
CA THR A 498 1.00 4.61 30.84
C THR A 498 -0.44 5.10 30.65
N ARG A 499 -1.41 4.45 31.29
CA ARG A 499 -2.79 4.94 31.32
C ARG A 499 -2.83 6.33 31.93
N HIS A 500 -3.49 7.26 31.25
CA HIS A 500 -3.60 8.68 31.61
C HIS A 500 -2.23 9.36 31.86
N PHE A 501 -1.21 8.92 31.09
CA PHE A 501 0.14 9.49 31.16
C PHE A 501 0.16 11.01 30.93
N LEU A 502 -0.74 11.53 30.08
CA LEU A 502 -0.96 12.97 29.91
C LEU A 502 -2.19 13.40 30.72
N GLY A 503 -1.97 13.83 31.94
CA GLY A 503 -2.97 14.48 32.78
C GLY A 503 -2.98 16.00 32.61
N ALA A 504 -3.66 16.68 33.56
CA ALA A 504 -3.81 18.14 33.51
C ALA A 504 -2.47 18.89 33.58
N ALA A 505 -1.50 18.40 34.36
CA ALA A 505 -0.18 19.02 34.52
C ALA A 505 0.65 18.96 33.21
N GLU A 506 0.62 17.82 32.50
CA GLU A 506 1.32 17.61 31.26
C GLU A 506 0.67 18.42 30.12
N LEU A 507 -0.65 18.37 30.03
CA LEU A 507 -1.42 19.12 29.01
C LEU A 507 -1.30 20.64 29.20
N ALA A 508 -1.09 21.14 30.41
CA ALA A 508 -0.84 22.55 30.68
C ALA A 508 0.48 23.05 30.06
N ARG A 509 1.46 22.15 29.79
CA ARG A 509 2.76 22.49 29.16
C ARG A 509 2.67 22.67 27.65
N LEU A 510 1.56 22.25 27.01
CA LEU A 510 1.34 22.50 25.60
C LEU A 510 1.27 24.01 25.34
N ARG A 511 2.10 24.49 24.41
CA ARG A 511 2.15 25.92 24.07
C ARG A 511 0.87 26.39 23.36
N PRO A 512 0.46 27.66 23.53
CA PRO A 512 -0.56 28.22 22.66
C PRO A 512 -0.19 28.08 21.19
N GLY A 513 -1.11 27.57 20.37
CA GLY A 513 -0.91 27.26 18.96
C GLY A 513 -0.29 25.88 18.68
N ALA A 514 0.02 25.10 19.68
CA ALA A 514 0.51 23.73 19.51
C ALA A 514 -0.57 22.81 18.92
N VAL A 515 -0.11 21.73 18.28
CA VAL A 515 -0.94 20.64 17.78
C VAL A 515 -0.66 19.39 18.60
N LEU A 516 -1.69 18.77 19.15
CA LEU A 516 -1.63 17.46 19.80
C LEU A 516 -2.17 16.39 18.84
N ILE A 517 -1.38 15.34 18.56
CA ILE A 517 -1.77 14.22 17.71
C ILE A 517 -1.79 12.95 18.56
N ASN A 518 -2.93 12.25 18.56
CA ASN A 518 -3.03 10.94 19.17
C ASN A 518 -3.53 9.91 18.16
N VAL A 519 -2.59 9.17 17.59
CA VAL A 519 -2.81 8.01 16.71
C VAL A 519 -2.40 6.70 17.40
N ALA A 520 -2.11 6.75 18.70
CA ALA A 520 -1.67 5.60 19.50
C ALA A 520 -2.86 4.95 20.23
N ARG A 521 -3.19 5.44 21.41
CA ARG A 521 -4.32 4.93 22.22
C ARG A 521 -4.98 6.10 22.97
N GLY A 522 -6.32 6.13 22.99
CA GLY A 522 -7.09 7.17 23.66
C GLY A 522 -6.78 7.28 25.16
N ALA A 523 -6.72 6.15 25.84
CA ALA A 523 -6.46 6.05 27.27
C ALA A 523 -5.05 6.48 27.72
N LEU A 524 -4.19 6.94 26.83
CA LEU A 524 -2.93 7.62 27.20
C LEU A 524 -3.16 9.03 27.72
N ILE A 525 -4.31 9.61 27.44
CA ILE A 525 -4.67 10.98 27.86
C ILE A 525 -5.88 10.90 28.78
N GLU A 526 -5.81 11.59 29.91
CA GLU A 526 -6.94 11.72 30.80
C GLU A 526 -8.08 12.51 30.12
N PRO A 527 -9.28 11.93 29.93
CA PRO A 527 -10.34 12.53 29.10
C PRO A 527 -10.81 13.91 29.58
N GLU A 528 -11.00 14.06 30.89
CA GLU A 528 -11.48 15.31 31.47
C GLU A 528 -10.44 16.42 31.36
N ALA A 529 -9.17 16.10 31.61
CA ALA A 529 -8.05 17.03 31.46
C ALA A 529 -7.89 17.46 29.97
N LEU A 530 -8.02 16.52 29.03
CA LEU A 530 -8.00 16.82 27.59
C LEU A 530 -9.12 17.79 27.21
N LEU A 531 -10.36 17.49 27.61
CA LEU A 531 -11.51 18.32 27.34
C LEU A 531 -11.35 19.73 27.94
N ALA A 532 -10.91 19.83 29.20
CA ALA A 532 -10.64 21.10 29.87
C ALA A 532 -9.57 21.92 29.13
N ARG A 533 -8.47 21.25 28.68
CA ARG A 533 -7.39 21.89 27.92
C ARG A 533 -7.86 22.41 26.58
N LEU A 534 -8.62 21.61 25.85
CA LEU A 534 -9.11 21.97 24.51
C LEU A 534 -10.19 23.07 24.52
N ARG A 535 -11.01 23.14 25.58
CA ARG A 535 -11.99 24.22 25.76
C ARG A 535 -11.37 25.62 25.86
N ARG A 536 -10.08 25.72 26.21
CA ARG A 536 -9.35 27.01 26.18
C ARG A 536 -9.17 27.53 24.75
N GLY A 537 -9.25 26.67 23.72
CA GLY A 537 -9.24 27.04 22.31
C GLY A 537 -7.88 27.43 21.74
N ASP A 538 -6.81 27.37 22.52
CA ASP A 538 -5.45 27.78 22.13
C ASP A 538 -4.55 26.62 21.67
N VAL A 539 -5.01 25.36 21.76
CA VAL A 539 -4.36 24.15 21.24
C VAL A 539 -5.29 23.48 20.24
N PHE A 540 -4.74 22.89 19.18
CA PHE A 540 -5.47 22.10 18.21
C PHE A 540 -5.19 20.60 18.47
N ALA A 541 -6.21 19.74 18.42
CA ALA A 541 -6.03 18.30 18.57
C ALA A 541 -6.48 17.53 17.33
N CYS A 542 -5.70 16.51 16.94
CA CYS A 542 -6.06 15.48 15.97
C CYS A 542 -6.11 14.15 16.72
N LEU A 543 -7.30 13.60 16.87
CA LEU A 543 -7.55 12.41 17.67
C LEU A 543 -8.13 11.30 16.78
N ASP A 544 -7.40 10.20 16.65
CA ASP A 544 -7.84 9.00 15.94
C ASP A 544 -8.30 7.90 16.91
N THR A 545 -7.94 8.01 18.19
CA THR A 545 -8.24 7.02 19.22
C THR A 545 -8.85 7.68 20.45
N PHE A 546 -9.72 6.96 21.15
CA PHE A 546 -10.51 7.46 22.30
C PHE A 546 -10.44 6.52 23.49
N GLU A 547 -10.75 7.02 24.69
CA GLU A 547 -10.81 6.21 25.92
C GLU A 547 -11.86 5.09 25.78
N ALA A 548 -13.03 5.44 25.23
CA ALA A 548 -14.07 4.50 24.88
C ALA A 548 -14.33 4.57 23.37
N GLU A 549 -14.32 3.43 22.72
CA GLU A 549 -14.60 3.28 21.28
C GLU A 549 -15.76 2.33 21.05
N PRO A 550 -16.78 2.72 20.27
CA PRO A 550 -16.95 3.98 19.51
C PRO A 550 -17.16 5.21 20.41
N LEU A 551 -16.62 6.38 19.97
CA LEU A 551 -16.85 7.66 20.65
C LEU A 551 -18.37 7.97 20.66
N ALA A 552 -18.93 8.26 21.84
CA ALA A 552 -20.35 8.52 22.01
C ALA A 552 -20.87 9.63 21.07
N PRO A 553 -22.12 9.52 20.54
CA PRO A 553 -22.68 10.53 19.64
C PRO A 553 -22.77 11.94 20.24
N ASN A 554 -22.94 12.04 21.55
CA ASN A 554 -23.05 13.29 22.32
C ASN A 554 -21.74 13.68 23.02
N ASP A 555 -20.61 13.05 22.69
CA ASP A 555 -19.32 13.40 23.31
C ASP A 555 -18.97 14.86 23.05
N PRO A 556 -18.57 15.62 24.10
CA PRO A 556 -18.30 17.05 23.98
C PRO A 556 -17.13 17.39 23.05
N LEU A 557 -16.18 16.48 22.81
CA LEU A 557 -15.10 16.68 21.83
C LEU A 557 -15.62 16.95 20.43
N ARG A 558 -16.78 16.39 20.05
CA ARG A 558 -17.41 16.58 18.73
C ARG A 558 -17.85 18.01 18.45
N ALA A 559 -18.09 18.80 19.51
CA ALA A 559 -18.54 20.19 19.39
C ALA A 559 -17.38 21.20 19.37
N LEU A 560 -16.15 20.79 19.63
CA LEU A 560 -15.00 21.70 19.72
C LEU A 560 -14.45 22.03 18.32
N PRO A 561 -14.32 23.34 17.97
CA PRO A 561 -13.85 23.74 16.64
C PRO A 561 -12.34 23.55 16.41
N ASN A 562 -11.60 23.30 17.48
CA ASN A 562 -10.16 23.06 17.48
C ASN A 562 -9.82 21.57 17.63
N VAL A 563 -10.75 20.67 17.30
CA VAL A 563 -10.56 19.22 17.33
C VAL A 563 -10.89 18.63 15.96
N PHE A 564 -10.01 17.77 15.45
CA PHE A 564 -10.25 16.90 14.31
C PHE A 564 -10.33 15.46 14.79
N LEU A 565 -11.40 14.77 14.43
CA LEU A 565 -11.71 13.42 14.89
C LEU A 565 -11.76 12.44 13.73
N THR A 566 -11.17 11.27 13.91
CA THR A 566 -11.30 10.12 13.01
C THR A 566 -11.61 8.86 13.81
N SER A 567 -12.20 7.86 13.16
CA SER A 567 -12.74 6.67 13.82
C SER A 567 -11.76 5.51 13.83
N HIS A 568 -10.56 5.72 14.39
CA HIS A 568 -9.48 4.73 14.52
C HIS A 568 -9.08 4.14 13.15
N VAL A 569 -8.82 5.03 12.19
CA VAL A 569 -8.52 4.67 10.79
C VAL A 569 -7.02 4.70 10.46
N GLY A 570 -6.19 5.26 11.33
CA GLY A 570 -4.76 5.48 11.04
C GLY A 570 -3.96 4.22 10.70
N GLY A 571 -4.37 3.07 11.25
CA GLY A 571 -3.79 1.77 10.94
C GLY A 571 -4.59 0.92 9.95
N GLY A 572 -5.58 1.46 9.25
CA GLY A 572 -6.60 0.70 8.53
C GLY A 572 -6.65 0.92 7.02
N SER A 573 -5.60 0.63 6.27
CA SER A 573 -5.67 0.61 4.79
C SER A 573 -5.64 -0.81 4.23
N ALA A 574 -6.20 -1.01 3.02
CA ALA A 574 -6.16 -2.29 2.34
C ALA A 574 -4.72 -2.75 2.06
N ASP A 575 -3.87 -1.82 1.62
CA ASP A 575 -2.46 -2.06 1.33
C ASP A 575 -1.68 -2.46 2.58
N MET A 576 -1.97 -1.81 3.72
CA MET A 576 -1.37 -2.16 5.01
C MET A 576 -1.76 -3.57 5.44
N HIS A 577 -3.00 -4.01 5.24
CA HIS A 577 -3.41 -5.38 5.58
C HIS A 577 -2.66 -6.44 4.76
N ALA A 578 -2.45 -6.17 3.46
CA ALA A 578 -1.66 -7.04 2.61
C ALA A 578 -0.18 -7.07 3.04
N ALA A 579 0.40 -5.91 3.35
CA ALA A 579 1.77 -5.78 3.86
C ALA A 579 1.94 -6.48 5.22
N ALA A 580 0.95 -6.37 6.12
CA ALA A 580 0.96 -7.02 7.42
C ALA A 580 0.95 -8.55 7.31
N ALA A 581 0.16 -9.09 6.38
CA ALA A 581 0.16 -10.52 6.09
C ALA A 581 1.52 -10.98 5.55
N ASP A 582 2.10 -10.24 4.61
CA ASP A 582 3.40 -10.55 4.01
C ASP A 582 4.55 -10.47 5.03
N GLU A 583 4.55 -9.46 5.91
CA GLU A 583 5.53 -9.29 6.99
C GLU A 583 5.51 -10.49 7.95
N VAL A 584 4.33 -10.86 8.43
CA VAL A 584 4.21 -11.95 9.41
C VAL A 584 4.59 -13.29 8.81
N VAL A 585 4.16 -13.57 7.58
CA VAL A 585 4.55 -14.80 6.88
C VAL A 585 6.06 -14.83 6.62
N ALA A 586 6.67 -13.68 6.29
CA ALA A 586 8.12 -13.58 6.12
C ALA A 586 8.87 -13.90 7.42
N LYS A 587 8.43 -13.34 8.57
CA LYS A 587 9.03 -13.62 9.88
C LYS A 587 8.89 -15.09 10.27
N VAL A 588 7.72 -15.69 10.08
CA VAL A 588 7.49 -17.10 10.36
C VAL A 588 8.33 -17.98 9.45
N ALA A 589 8.41 -17.67 8.17
CA ALA A 589 9.23 -18.41 7.22
C ALA A 589 10.74 -18.34 7.56
N ALA A 590 11.23 -17.16 7.93
CA ALA A 590 12.61 -16.97 8.37
C ALA A 590 12.93 -17.80 9.63
N TYR A 591 12.05 -17.76 10.64
CA TYR A 591 12.18 -18.55 11.85
C TYR A 591 12.25 -20.06 11.56
N LEU A 592 11.39 -20.57 10.70
CA LEU A 592 11.35 -21.99 10.31
C LEU A 592 12.58 -22.45 9.51
N ARG A 593 13.31 -21.49 8.90
CA ARG A 593 14.63 -21.75 8.28
C ARG A 593 15.80 -21.64 9.26
N GLY A 594 15.55 -21.28 10.53
CA GLY A 594 16.59 -21.03 11.52
C GLY A 594 17.31 -19.69 11.36
N GLU A 595 16.73 -18.77 10.60
CA GLU A 595 17.24 -17.39 10.45
C GLU A 595 16.89 -16.55 11.69
N PRO A 596 17.72 -15.57 12.06
CA PRO A 596 17.42 -14.71 13.20
C PRO A 596 16.15 -13.87 12.94
N VAL A 597 15.19 -13.94 13.84
CA VAL A 597 13.94 -13.19 13.81
C VAL A 597 13.74 -12.49 15.15
N GLU A 598 13.42 -11.21 15.11
CA GLU A 598 13.03 -10.48 16.32
C GLU A 598 11.68 -10.97 16.82
N THR A 599 11.67 -11.69 17.93
CA THR A 599 10.47 -12.20 18.60
C THR A 599 10.05 -11.28 19.74
N LEU A 600 8.78 -11.35 20.10
CA LEU A 600 8.23 -10.51 21.18
C LEU A 600 8.48 -11.15 22.53
N SER A 601 9.22 -10.45 23.40
CA SER A 601 9.41 -10.84 24.79
C SER A 601 8.15 -10.57 25.64
N ALA A 602 8.06 -11.19 26.82
CA ALA A 602 6.98 -10.92 27.77
C ALA A 602 6.91 -9.44 28.18
N GLU A 603 8.07 -8.80 28.36
CA GLU A 603 8.18 -7.37 28.69
C GLU A 603 7.64 -6.50 27.55
N ARG A 604 8.02 -6.81 26.31
CA ARG A 604 7.53 -6.08 25.14
C ARG A 604 6.02 -6.26 24.92
N LEU A 605 5.50 -7.47 25.16
CA LEU A 605 4.06 -7.74 25.10
C LEU A 605 3.28 -6.93 26.15
N ALA A 606 3.80 -6.79 27.34
CA ALA A 606 3.18 -5.97 28.39
C ALA A 606 3.09 -4.48 28.00
N SER A 607 3.96 -4.00 27.09
CA SER A 607 3.97 -2.63 26.58
C SER A 607 3.14 -2.42 25.29
N MET A 608 2.52 -3.47 24.74
CA MET A 608 1.86 -3.45 23.41
C MET A 608 0.33 -3.61 23.47
N THR A 609 -0.28 -3.47 24.62
CA THR A 609 -1.74 -3.64 24.81
C THR A 609 -2.54 -2.45 24.27
#